data_ae20cdb69364a5e02e30df3bcc36af1d
#
_entry.id   ae20cdb69364a5e02e30df3bcc36af1d
#
_cell.length_a   1.000
_cell.length_b   1.000
_cell.length_c   1.000
_cell.angle_alpha   90.00
_cell.angle_beta   90.00
_cell.angle_gamma   90.00
#
_symmetry.space_group_name_H-M   'P 1'
#
loop_
_entity.id
_entity.type
_entity.pdbx_description
1 polymer ?
#
loop_
_entity_poly.entity_id
_entity_poly.type
_entity_poly.pdbx_seq_one_letter_code
_entity_poly.pdbx_strand_id
1 'polypeptide(L)'
;SEERKQVVLTAYQLLGKVNYFWGGKSLVLGWDSRWGTPMEVTAAGSSSSGTVRPFGLDCSGFIDWVFYNQSGGQYIIGHGGGASAQHNYCTPISWNNAKPGDLVFYPGDSHVGIVCGFDSSGNILIIHCASSSDNVVVTGKIGFTMIGRPRYFTE
;
A
#
# COMPACT_ATOMS: atom_id res chain seq x y z
N SER A 1 -5.62 18.22 0.17
CA SER A 1 -4.52 18.85 -0.59
C SER A 1 -4.32 18.15 -1.93
N GLU A 2 -3.56 18.77 -2.78
CA GLU A 2 -3.27 18.20 -4.09
C GLU A 2 -2.42 16.94 -3.98
N GLU A 3 -1.46 16.91 -3.06
CA GLU A 3 -0.63 15.72 -2.83
C GLU A 3 -1.46 14.51 -2.41
N ARG A 4 -2.43 14.71 -1.51
CA ARG A 4 -3.33 13.64 -1.09
C ARG A 4 -4.13 13.08 -2.26
N LYS A 5 -4.69 13.98 -3.07
CA LYS A 5 -5.46 13.61 -4.24
C LYS A 5 -4.61 12.80 -5.22
N GLN A 6 -3.38 13.23 -5.47
CA GLN A 6 -2.48 12.53 -6.39
C GLN A 6 -2.06 11.16 -5.84
N VAL A 7 -1.85 11.03 -4.54
CA VAL A 7 -1.57 9.72 -3.92
C VAL A 7 -2.72 8.75 -4.20
N VAL A 8 -3.95 9.17 -3.97
CA VAL A 8 -5.12 8.32 -4.17
C VAL A 8 -5.29 7.96 -5.66
N LEU A 9 -5.16 8.94 -6.55
CA LEU A 9 -5.27 8.67 -8.00
C LEU A 9 -4.19 7.72 -8.49
N THR A 10 -2.96 7.86 -7.98
CA THR A 10 -1.86 6.98 -8.31
C THR A 10 -2.14 5.55 -7.84
N ALA A 11 -2.66 5.41 -6.61
CA ALA A 11 -3.03 4.10 -6.07
C ALA A 11 -4.10 3.41 -6.94
N TYR A 12 -5.11 4.16 -7.37
CA TYR A 12 -6.18 3.62 -8.20
C TYR A 12 -5.70 3.12 -9.56
N GLN A 13 -4.57 3.58 -10.06
CA GLN A 13 -4.01 3.08 -11.31
C GLN A 13 -3.74 1.58 -11.28
N LEU A 14 -3.49 1.02 -10.11
CA LEU A 14 -3.20 -0.41 -9.95
C LEU A 14 -4.39 -1.24 -9.47
N LEU A 15 -5.55 -0.63 -9.25
CA LEU A 15 -6.73 -1.35 -8.75
C LEU A 15 -7.11 -2.49 -9.71
N GLY A 16 -7.11 -3.72 -9.20
CA GLY A 16 -7.45 -4.91 -9.95
C GLY A 16 -6.40 -5.37 -10.96
N LYS A 17 -5.19 -4.79 -10.94
CA LYS A 17 -4.23 -4.97 -12.04
C LYS A 17 -2.89 -5.58 -11.63
N VAL A 18 -2.61 -5.73 -10.35
CA VAL A 18 -1.32 -6.24 -9.88
C VAL A 18 -1.55 -7.32 -8.85
N ASN A 19 -0.95 -8.48 -9.08
CA ASN A 19 -1.05 -9.61 -8.17
C ASN A 19 -0.30 -9.33 -6.86
N TYR A 20 -0.74 -9.98 -5.79
CA TYR A 20 0.03 -10.00 -4.55
C TYR A 20 1.22 -10.94 -4.72
N PHE A 21 2.41 -10.47 -4.34
CA PHE A 21 3.64 -11.26 -4.40
C PHE A 21 4.46 -10.94 -3.16
N TRP A 22 4.64 -11.93 -2.27
CA TRP A 22 5.37 -11.75 -1.02
C TRP A 22 6.82 -11.31 -1.28
N GLY A 23 7.23 -10.20 -0.66
CA GLY A 23 8.52 -9.59 -0.92
C GLY A 23 8.57 -8.76 -2.21
N GLY A 24 7.43 -8.60 -2.89
CA GLY A 24 7.37 -7.88 -4.16
C GLY A 24 7.52 -6.38 -3.96
N LYS A 25 8.53 -5.81 -4.59
CA LYS A 25 8.83 -4.38 -4.59
C LYS A 25 9.07 -3.91 -6.01
N SER A 26 8.82 -2.64 -6.27
CA SER A 26 9.09 -2.03 -7.56
C SER A 26 9.62 -0.61 -7.36
N LEU A 27 10.74 -0.32 -7.99
CA LEU A 27 11.40 0.99 -7.99
C LEU A 27 11.31 1.64 -9.36
N VAL A 28 10.23 1.40 -10.10
CA VAL A 28 10.03 1.96 -11.43
C VAL A 28 8.97 3.03 -11.41
N LEU A 29 9.13 4.02 -12.25
CA LEU A 29 8.06 4.99 -12.54
C LEU A 29 7.13 4.37 -13.58
N GLY A 30 5.85 4.30 -13.22
CA GLY A 30 4.84 3.69 -14.06
C GLY A 30 4.76 2.18 -13.91
N TRP A 31 4.23 1.52 -14.93
CA TRP A 31 4.02 0.07 -14.94
C TRP A 31 5.35 -0.67 -14.93
N ASP A 32 5.49 -1.64 -14.02
CA ASP A 32 6.66 -2.53 -14.01
C ASP A 32 6.39 -3.69 -14.97
N SER A 33 7.21 -3.81 -16.01
CA SER A 33 7.00 -4.82 -17.05
C SER A 33 7.16 -6.26 -16.54
N ARG A 34 7.72 -6.47 -15.34
CA ARG A 34 7.85 -7.80 -14.73
C ARG A 34 6.53 -8.28 -14.12
N TRP A 35 5.61 -7.38 -13.80
CA TRP A 35 4.34 -7.78 -13.17
C TRP A 35 3.56 -8.74 -14.05
N GLY A 36 3.07 -9.81 -13.44
CA GLY A 36 2.38 -10.88 -14.14
C GLY A 36 3.29 -12.00 -14.65
N THR A 37 4.60 -11.80 -14.67
CA THR A 37 5.55 -12.82 -15.10
C THR A 37 5.72 -13.86 -13.98
N PRO A 38 5.66 -15.17 -14.29
CA PRO A 38 5.89 -16.19 -13.26
C PRO A 38 7.31 -16.07 -12.67
N MET A 39 7.38 -15.97 -11.35
CA MET A 39 8.63 -15.83 -10.61
C MET A 39 8.56 -16.63 -9.30
N GLU A 40 9.70 -17.11 -8.83
CA GLU A 40 9.77 -17.76 -7.54
C GLU A 40 9.68 -16.72 -6.42
N VAL A 41 8.86 -17.01 -5.40
CA VAL A 41 8.80 -16.22 -4.17
C VAL A 41 10.01 -16.60 -3.33
N THR A 42 11.04 -15.75 -3.33
CA THR A 42 12.30 -16.05 -2.64
C THR A 42 12.35 -15.55 -1.20
N ALA A 43 11.53 -14.56 -0.86
CA ALA A 43 11.49 -14.04 0.51
C ALA A 43 10.91 -15.09 1.45
N ALA A 44 11.54 -15.27 2.62
CA ALA A 44 11.06 -16.20 3.64
C ALA A 44 9.88 -15.61 4.40
N GLY A 45 9.13 -16.47 5.10
CA GLY A 45 8.11 -16.02 6.05
C GLY A 45 6.67 -16.06 5.53
N SER A 46 6.42 -16.61 4.36
CA SER A 46 5.08 -16.78 3.82
C SER A 46 4.82 -18.24 3.44
N SER A 47 3.57 -18.65 3.44
CA SER A 47 3.17 -19.96 2.92
C SER A 47 3.46 -20.08 1.42
N SER A 48 3.59 -18.96 0.71
CA SER A 48 3.92 -18.94 -0.71
C SER A 48 5.43 -19.02 -0.97
N SER A 49 6.29 -18.87 0.06
CA SER A 49 7.75 -18.89 -0.11
C SER A 49 8.18 -20.20 -0.77
N GLY A 50 9.04 -20.09 -1.80
CA GLY A 50 9.50 -21.23 -2.59
C GLY A 50 8.57 -21.64 -3.72
N THR A 51 7.39 -21.05 -3.85
CA THR A 51 6.46 -21.32 -4.96
C THR A 51 6.65 -20.32 -6.09
N VAL A 52 6.20 -20.68 -7.29
CA VAL A 52 6.21 -19.79 -8.46
C VAL A 52 4.84 -19.13 -8.59
N ARG A 53 4.82 -17.82 -8.68
CA ARG A 53 3.59 -17.04 -8.78
C ARG A 53 3.78 -15.85 -9.73
N PRO A 54 2.69 -15.28 -10.26
CA PRO A 54 2.81 -14.06 -11.05
C PRO A 54 3.45 -12.96 -10.21
N PHE A 55 4.49 -12.32 -10.71
CA PHE A 55 5.18 -11.26 -9.98
C PHE A 55 4.25 -10.06 -9.76
N GLY A 56 4.39 -9.45 -8.62
CA GLY A 56 3.58 -8.28 -8.26
C GLY A 56 4.18 -7.57 -7.06
N LEU A 57 3.31 -7.08 -6.19
CA LEU A 57 3.69 -6.30 -5.01
C LEU A 57 3.15 -6.96 -3.75
N ASP A 58 3.85 -6.80 -2.63
CA ASP A 58 3.24 -7.05 -1.33
C ASP A 58 2.55 -5.77 -0.83
N CYS A 59 2.01 -5.80 0.39
CA CYS A 59 1.25 -4.67 0.91
C CYS A 59 2.09 -3.40 1.03
N SER A 60 3.28 -3.50 1.62
CA SER A 60 4.19 -2.36 1.76
C SER A 60 4.83 -1.97 0.45
N GLY A 61 5.06 -2.93 -0.45
CA GLY A 61 5.56 -2.65 -1.80
C GLY A 61 4.60 -1.80 -2.61
N PHE A 62 3.29 -2.04 -2.45
CA PHE A 62 2.27 -1.20 -3.07
C PHE A 62 2.35 0.25 -2.56
N ILE A 63 2.48 0.42 -1.25
CA ILE A 63 2.61 1.77 -0.65
C ILE A 63 3.86 2.46 -1.18
N ASP A 64 5.01 1.77 -1.18
CA ASP A 64 6.25 2.31 -1.70
C ASP A 64 6.10 2.79 -3.16
N TRP A 65 5.49 1.94 -4.00
CA TRP A 65 5.30 2.28 -5.41
C TRP A 65 4.41 3.52 -5.57
N VAL A 66 3.32 3.60 -4.80
CA VAL A 66 2.37 4.72 -4.90
C VAL A 66 3.07 6.04 -4.57
N PHE A 67 3.76 6.12 -3.44
CA PHE A 67 4.43 7.36 -3.03
C PHE A 67 5.63 7.68 -3.92
N TYR A 68 6.35 6.66 -4.37
CA TYR A 68 7.45 6.83 -5.31
C TYR A 68 6.95 7.44 -6.63
N ASN A 69 5.87 6.92 -7.17
CA ASN A 69 5.31 7.39 -8.44
C ASN A 69 4.67 8.77 -8.29
N GLN A 70 3.92 8.99 -7.22
CA GLN A 70 3.26 10.27 -6.99
C GLN A 70 4.28 11.42 -6.84
N SER A 71 5.43 11.14 -6.25
CA SER A 71 6.47 12.17 -6.02
C SER A 71 7.44 12.32 -7.19
N GLY A 72 7.26 11.57 -8.26
CA GLY A 72 8.16 11.63 -9.42
C GLY A 72 9.49 10.91 -9.19
N GLY A 73 9.52 9.93 -8.28
CA GLY A 73 10.69 9.08 -8.08
C GLY A 73 11.47 9.37 -6.80
N GLN A 74 10.81 9.86 -5.76
CA GLN A 74 11.46 10.14 -4.47
C GLN A 74 11.09 9.07 -3.43
N TYR A 75 12.03 8.77 -2.54
CA TYR A 75 11.84 7.82 -1.43
C TYR A 75 11.32 8.57 -0.21
N ILE A 76 10.01 8.63 -0.05
CA ILE A 76 9.38 9.51 0.94
C ILE A 76 8.55 8.80 2.01
N ILE A 77 8.54 7.47 2.01
CA ILE A 77 7.68 6.70 2.95
C ILE A 77 8.45 5.53 3.60
N GLY A 78 9.70 5.73 3.95
CA GLY A 78 10.50 4.66 4.53
C GLY A 78 10.78 3.52 3.56
N HIS A 79 11.04 3.84 2.35
CA HIS A 79 11.14 2.96 1.19
C HIS A 79 11.98 1.71 1.44
N GLY A 80 11.43 0.54 1.13
CA GLY A 80 12.11 -0.73 1.25
C GLY A 80 12.13 -1.34 2.65
N GLY A 81 11.62 -0.63 3.65
CA GLY A 81 11.66 -1.08 5.04
C GLY A 81 10.43 -1.83 5.52
N GLY A 82 9.43 -2.04 4.67
CA GLY A 82 8.21 -2.74 5.03
C GLY A 82 7.20 -1.86 5.78
N ALA A 83 6.09 -2.47 6.21
CA ALA A 83 5.00 -1.75 6.85
C ALA A 83 5.41 -1.06 8.15
N SER A 84 6.30 -1.69 8.94
CA SER A 84 6.79 -1.08 10.19
C SER A 84 7.55 0.22 9.93
N ALA A 85 8.40 0.25 8.92
CA ALA A 85 9.15 1.47 8.55
C ALA A 85 8.19 2.56 8.06
N GLN A 86 7.18 2.17 7.29
CA GLN A 86 6.15 3.11 6.83
C GLN A 86 5.34 3.66 8.01
N HIS A 87 5.00 2.83 8.98
CA HIS A 87 4.30 3.25 10.18
C HIS A 87 5.15 4.25 10.99
N ASN A 88 6.44 3.99 11.15
CA ASN A 88 7.36 4.88 11.85
C ASN A 88 7.49 6.24 11.14
N TYR A 89 7.21 6.31 9.85
CA TYR A 89 7.22 7.56 9.10
C TYR A 89 5.95 8.38 9.31
N CYS A 90 4.95 7.84 9.99
CA CYS A 90 3.66 8.49 10.19
C CYS A 90 3.56 9.13 11.58
N THR A 91 2.78 10.20 11.65
CA THR A 91 2.31 10.77 12.91
C THR A 91 0.99 10.08 13.26
N PRO A 92 0.79 9.59 14.50
CA PRO A 92 -0.48 9.00 14.92
C PRO A 92 -1.61 10.03 14.83
N ILE A 93 -2.76 9.58 14.34
CA ILE A 93 -3.99 10.39 14.33
C ILE A 93 -5.15 9.52 14.82
N SER A 94 -6.29 10.15 15.08
CA SER A 94 -7.51 9.43 15.39
C SER A 94 -8.24 9.04 14.09
N TRP A 95 -9.06 7.99 14.16
CA TRP A 95 -9.87 7.57 13.03
C TRP A 95 -10.81 8.68 12.56
N ASN A 96 -11.30 9.52 13.48
CA ASN A 96 -12.19 10.63 13.13
C ASN A 96 -11.50 11.70 12.28
N ASN A 97 -10.18 11.75 12.31
CA ASN A 97 -9.39 12.69 11.51
C ASN A 97 -8.86 12.09 10.22
N ALA A 98 -9.26 10.87 9.90
CA ALA A 98 -8.80 10.19 8.69
C ALA A 98 -9.09 11.00 7.44
N LYS A 99 -8.10 11.10 6.57
CA LYS A 99 -8.20 11.77 5.26
C LYS A 99 -7.59 10.88 4.19
N PRO A 100 -8.05 11.00 2.93
CA PRO A 100 -7.43 10.26 1.84
C PRO A 100 -5.91 10.47 1.80
N GLY A 101 -5.17 9.38 1.66
CA GLY A 101 -3.70 9.37 1.69
C GLY A 101 -3.10 8.95 3.02
N ASP A 102 -3.86 8.97 4.11
CA ASP A 102 -3.39 8.44 5.40
C ASP A 102 -3.21 6.94 5.31
N LEU A 103 -2.31 6.38 6.12
CA LEU A 103 -2.03 4.94 6.12
C LEU A 103 -2.70 4.26 7.29
N VAL A 104 -3.14 3.03 7.05
CA VAL A 104 -3.79 2.19 8.06
C VAL A 104 -3.05 0.86 8.17
N PHE A 105 -3.04 0.29 9.38
CA PHE A 105 -2.21 -0.87 9.69
C PHE A 105 -2.99 -1.92 10.47
N TYR A 106 -2.69 -3.20 10.19
CA TYR A 106 -3.10 -4.30 11.04
C TYR A 106 -2.25 -4.35 12.31
N PRO A 107 -2.71 -5.05 13.36
CA PRO A 107 -1.88 -5.26 14.55
C PRO A 107 -0.50 -5.82 14.19
N GLY A 108 0.54 -5.29 14.85
CA GLY A 108 1.92 -5.70 14.60
C GLY A 108 2.45 -5.29 13.24
N ASP A 109 1.77 -4.38 12.55
CA ASP A 109 2.13 -3.93 11.19
C ASP A 109 2.23 -5.09 10.19
N SER A 110 1.39 -6.10 10.36
CA SER A 110 1.36 -7.26 9.47
C SER A 110 0.74 -6.94 8.11
N HIS A 111 0.07 -5.81 7.98
CA HIS A 111 -0.54 -5.35 6.73
C HIS A 111 -0.71 -3.84 6.77
N VAL A 112 -0.72 -3.20 5.60
CA VAL A 112 -0.85 -1.74 5.45
C VAL A 112 -1.72 -1.43 4.25
N GLY A 113 -2.46 -0.32 4.34
CA GLY A 113 -3.28 0.20 3.26
C GLY A 113 -3.33 1.71 3.28
N ILE A 114 -3.98 2.28 2.28
CA ILE A 114 -4.15 3.73 2.12
C ILE A 114 -5.64 4.06 2.22
N VAL A 115 -5.98 5.03 3.06
CA VAL A 115 -7.33 5.60 3.04
C VAL A 115 -7.57 6.22 1.67
N CYS A 116 -8.57 5.76 0.94
CA CYS A 116 -8.84 6.28 -0.40
C CYS A 116 -10.12 7.10 -0.47
N GLY A 117 -10.95 7.08 0.56
CA GLY A 117 -12.17 7.86 0.57
C GLY A 117 -13.17 7.33 1.58
N PHE A 118 -14.43 7.65 1.35
CA PHE A 118 -15.55 7.24 2.21
C PHE A 118 -16.73 6.84 1.32
N ASP A 119 -17.51 5.87 1.79
CA ASP A 119 -18.73 5.50 1.07
C ASP A 119 -19.85 6.48 1.36
N SER A 120 -21.02 6.26 0.76
CA SER A 120 -22.18 7.17 0.92
C SER A 120 -22.70 7.26 2.36
N SER A 121 -22.37 6.28 3.20
CA SER A 121 -22.74 6.25 4.63
C SER A 121 -21.64 6.83 5.51
N GLY A 122 -20.55 7.31 4.94
CA GLY A 122 -19.41 7.86 5.69
C GLY A 122 -18.43 6.82 6.20
N ASN A 123 -18.55 5.56 5.80
CA ASN A 123 -17.61 4.52 6.18
C ASN A 123 -16.31 4.67 5.39
N ILE A 124 -15.19 4.48 6.09
CA ILE A 124 -13.87 4.62 5.49
C ILE A 124 -13.63 3.50 4.46
N LEU A 125 -13.02 3.88 3.33
CA LEU A 125 -12.61 2.96 2.28
C LEU A 125 -11.09 2.95 2.19
N ILE A 126 -10.52 1.76 2.01
CA ILE A 126 -9.06 1.55 2.03
C ILE A 126 -8.68 0.80 0.77
N ILE A 127 -7.67 1.31 0.05
CA ILE A 127 -7.05 0.63 -1.07
C ILE A 127 -5.76 -0.02 -0.61
N HIS A 128 -5.59 -1.30 -0.92
CA HIS A 128 -4.44 -2.07 -0.46
C HIS A 128 -4.18 -3.28 -1.36
N CYS A 129 -2.94 -3.74 -1.37
CA CYS A 129 -2.56 -4.97 -2.06
C CYS A 129 -2.68 -6.11 -1.05
N ALA A 130 -3.67 -6.97 -1.22
CA ALA A 130 -4.07 -7.96 -0.23
C ALA A 130 -3.78 -9.38 -0.72
N SER A 131 -3.11 -10.18 0.13
CA SER A 131 -2.81 -11.57 -0.20
C SER A 131 -4.07 -12.41 -0.36
N SER A 132 -5.09 -12.17 0.47
CA SER A 132 -6.36 -12.91 0.42
C SER A 132 -7.12 -12.69 -0.88
N SER A 133 -6.94 -11.53 -1.52
CA SER A 133 -7.58 -11.19 -2.79
C SER A 133 -6.65 -11.35 -3.99
N ASP A 134 -5.38 -11.62 -3.73
CA ASP A 134 -4.33 -11.74 -4.75
C ASP A 134 -4.30 -10.54 -5.70
N ASN A 135 -4.57 -9.36 -5.18
CA ASN A 135 -4.62 -8.15 -6.02
C ASN A 135 -4.72 -6.88 -5.17
N VAL A 136 -4.66 -5.74 -5.86
CA VAL A 136 -4.99 -4.43 -5.28
C VAL A 136 -6.51 -4.30 -5.29
N VAL A 137 -7.06 -4.07 -4.11
CA VAL A 137 -8.52 -4.01 -3.89
C VAL A 137 -8.88 -2.83 -3.00
N VAL A 138 -10.17 -2.46 -3.02
CA VAL A 138 -10.74 -1.49 -2.08
C VAL A 138 -11.67 -2.24 -1.14
N THR A 139 -11.47 -2.07 0.17
CA THR A 139 -12.31 -2.66 1.21
C THR A 139 -12.66 -1.63 2.27
N GLY A 140 -13.50 -2.01 3.23
CA GLY A 140 -13.67 -1.25 4.47
C GLY A 140 -12.48 -1.43 5.40
N LYS A 141 -12.63 -0.97 6.65
CA LYS A 141 -11.49 -0.96 7.58
C LYS A 141 -11.35 -2.20 8.45
N ILE A 142 -12.15 -3.25 8.24
CA ILE A 142 -12.07 -4.47 9.06
C ILE A 142 -10.64 -5.04 9.00
N GLY A 143 -10.05 -5.29 10.17
CA GLY A 143 -8.68 -5.76 10.30
C GLY A 143 -7.67 -4.65 10.55
N PHE A 144 -7.93 -3.44 10.06
CA PHE A 144 -7.07 -2.29 10.31
C PHE A 144 -7.42 -1.68 11.66
N THR A 145 -6.43 -1.59 12.56
CA THR A 145 -6.64 -1.13 13.94
C THR A 145 -5.91 0.16 14.26
N MET A 146 -4.95 0.56 13.42
CA MET A 146 -4.16 1.77 13.64
C MET A 146 -4.17 2.62 12.39
N ILE A 147 -4.08 3.94 12.57
CA ILE A 147 -4.03 4.90 11.49
C ILE A 147 -2.95 5.93 11.76
N GLY A 148 -2.21 6.30 10.74
CA GLY A 148 -1.15 7.31 10.83
C GLY A 148 -1.13 8.20 9.62
N ARG A 149 -0.60 9.39 9.79
CA ARG A 149 -0.46 10.37 8.71
C ARG A 149 0.98 10.46 8.29
N PRO A 150 1.32 10.11 7.05
CA PRO A 150 2.67 10.33 6.55
C PRO A 150 3.12 11.77 6.75
N ARG A 151 4.32 11.94 7.30
CA ARG A 151 4.89 13.28 7.51
C ARG A 151 5.18 14.02 6.21
N TYR A 152 5.09 13.33 5.09
CA TYR A 152 5.11 13.91 3.76
C TYR A 152 4.00 14.96 3.56
N PHE A 153 2.83 14.72 4.15
CA PHE A 153 1.72 15.66 4.05
C PHE A 153 1.93 16.78 5.07
N THR A 154 1.90 18.03 4.59
CA THR A 154 2.24 19.21 5.39
C THR A 154 1.04 20.06 5.79
N GLU A 155 -0.17 19.70 5.37
CA GLU A 155 -1.35 20.44 5.76
C GLU A 155 -1.81 20.11 7.19
#